data_451e45d942123722e866c9bb0a16a8c8
#
_entry.id   451e45d942123722e866c9bb0a16a8c8
#
_cell.length_a   1.000
_cell.length_b   1.000
_cell.length_c   1.000
_cell.angle_alpha   90.00
_cell.angle_beta   90.00
_cell.angle_gamma   90.00
#
_symmetry.space_group_name_H-M   'P 1'
#
loop_
_entity.id
_entity.type
_entity.pdbx_description
1 polymer ?
#
loop_
_entity_poly.entity_id
_entity_poly.type
_entity_poly.pdbx_seq_one_letter_code
_entity_poly.pdbx_strand_id
1 'polypeptide(L)'
;MLPNLGRPNHRELESRLMKILLTGCAGFAGFTLAKGLLHADSSLELLGLDNLSRPGSERNAEALRELGANFVRGDVRLASDVDALPDVDWVIDCSANPSVLAGVDRQASSRQLLEHNLLGTINLLECCKARNAGLILLSTSRVYSAGDLAAIPVSERDDQYAPAEDFSDRGVTSRGLAEDFPTTAPISLYGASKLASETLILEYAEAFDFPVWINRCGVLAGAGQFGKADQGVFSFWIHSFREKRPLRYIGFGGSGLQVRDALHPRDLVPLLLRQMQEPDRQALRVLNLGGGTANATSLRKLSAWCEKRFGPNQVVSSNEKRPYDAPWIVMDSSRAKEVWDWRAETSLEAILEEIADHAETHPNWLRQTT
;
A
#
# COMPACT_ATOMS: atom_id res chain seq x y z
N MET A 1 -18.83 31.38 18.87
CA MET A 1 -17.53 31.91 18.43
C MET A 1 -16.47 31.31 19.33
N LEU A 2 -15.79 30.26 18.87
CA LEU A 2 -14.60 29.73 19.54
C LEU A 2 -13.41 30.63 19.15
N PRO A 3 -12.47 30.90 20.05
CA PRO A 3 -11.32 31.72 19.74
C PRO A 3 -10.45 31.03 18.69
N ASN A 4 -10.10 31.79 17.66
CA ASN A 4 -9.17 31.39 16.61
C ASN A 4 -7.77 31.25 17.25
N LEU A 5 -7.37 30.04 17.60
CA LEU A 5 -6.01 29.73 18.03
C LEU A 5 -5.14 29.77 16.77
N GLY A 6 -4.50 30.90 16.53
CA GLY A 6 -3.67 31.15 15.37
C GLY A 6 -2.64 30.03 15.13
N ARG A 7 -2.46 29.67 13.86
CA ARG A 7 -1.37 28.75 13.43
C ARG A 7 -0.04 29.30 13.99
N PRO A 8 0.82 28.43 14.56
CA PRO A 8 2.13 28.86 15.00
C PRO A 8 2.93 29.45 13.81
N ASN A 9 3.66 30.53 14.06
CA ASN A 9 4.41 31.24 13.05
C ASN A 9 5.49 30.33 12.44
N HIS A 10 5.73 30.36 11.14
CA HIS A 10 6.72 29.55 10.42
C HIS A 10 8.13 29.55 11.08
N ARG A 11 8.50 30.58 11.84
CA ARG A 11 9.77 30.68 12.57
C ARG A 11 9.83 29.86 13.87
N GLU A 12 8.68 29.46 14.43
CA GLU A 12 8.64 28.61 15.64
C GLU A 12 8.70 27.12 15.31
N LEU A 13 8.47 26.76 14.04
CA LEU A 13 8.55 25.37 13.54
C LEU A 13 9.99 24.89 13.29
N GLU A 14 10.97 25.82 13.14
CA GLU A 14 12.37 25.47 12.84
C GLU A 14 13.14 24.79 13.98
N SER A 15 12.58 24.70 15.21
CA SER A 15 13.23 24.07 16.36
C SER A 15 12.45 22.93 17.00
N ARG A 16 11.22 22.64 16.55
CA ARG A 16 10.40 21.57 17.12
C ARG A 16 10.54 20.28 16.31
N LEU A 17 10.85 19.18 17.01
CA LEU A 17 10.86 17.83 16.42
C LEU A 17 9.47 17.51 15.84
N MET A 18 9.42 17.10 14.57
CA MET A 18 8.17 16.66 13.95
C MET A 18 7.74 15.31 14.53
N LYS A 19 6.52 15.23 15.06
CA LYS A 19 5.95 14.03 15.66
C LYS A 19 5.00 13.34 14.68
N ILE A 20 5.27 12.09 14.38
CA ILE A 20 4.52 11.30 13.39
C ILE A 20 3.89 10.08 14.07
N LEU A 21 2.58 9.92 13.94
CA LEU A 21 1.90 8.65 14.20
C LEU A 21 1.91 7.81 12.93
N LEU A 22 2.49 6.63 12.97
CA LEU A 22 2.44 5.64 11.89
C LEU A 22 1.59 4.45 12.33
N THR A 23 0.40 4.29 11.75
CA THR A 23 -0.48 3.14 12.05
C THR A 23 -0.14 1.96 11.15
N GLY A 24 -0.42 0.73 11.63
CA GLY A 24 -0.01 -0.48 10.92
C GLY A 24 1.52 -0.61 10.81
N CYS A 25 2.24 0.00 11.76
CA CYS A 25 3.70 0.14 11.73
C CYS A 25 4.46 -1.18 11.83
N ALA A 26 3.86 -2.23 12.38
CA ALA A 26 4.45 -3.57 12.44
C ALA A 26 4.09 -4.43 11.20
N GLY A 27 3.22 -3.95 10.30
CA GLY A 27 3.00 -4.53 8.99
C GLY A 27 4.18 -4.29 8.03
N PHE A 28 4.22 -5.00 6.91
CA PHE A 28 5.32 -4.88 5.93
C PHE A 28 5.56 -3.44 5.45
N ALA A 29 4.51 -2.77 4.96
CA ALA A 29 4.63 -1.41 4.43
C ALA A 29 5.00 -0.42 5.55
N GLY A 30 4.28 -0.45 6.68
CA GLY A 30 4.52 0.43 7.82
C GLY A 30 5.93 0.27 8.39
N PHE A 31 6.41 -0.97 8.55
CA PHE A 31 7.75 -1.23 9.05
C PHE A 31 8.84 -0.69 8.10
N THR A 32 8.68 -0.92 6.79
CA THR A 32 9.62 -0.40 5.79
C THR A 32 9.64 1.13 5.78
N LEU A 33 8.48 1.77 5.90
CA LEU A 33 8.38 3.23 5.98
C LEU A 33 8.99 3.77 7.28
N ALA A 34 8.70 3.14 8.44
CA ALA A 34 9.29 3.53 9.71
C ALA A 34 10.82 3.55 9.66
N LYS A 35 11.42 2.47 9.15
CA LYS A 35 12.88 2.38 8.93
C LYS A 35 13.38 3.50 8.03
N GLY A 36 12.70 3.73 6.92
CA GLY A 36 13.09 4.75 5.95
C GLY A 36 13.00 6.17 6.51
N LEU A 37 11.92 6.49 7.21
CA LEU A 37 11.69 7.79 7.85
C LEU A 37 12.74 8.09 8.91
N LEU A 38 12.97 7.17 9.84
CA LEU A 38 13.99 7.32 10.91
C LEU A 38 15.42 7.42 10.36
N HIS A 39 15.69 6.75 9.23
CA HIS A 39 17.00 6.83 8.57
C HIS A 39 17.18 8.14 7.80
N ALA A 40 16.13 8.62 7.15
CA ALA A 40 16.18 9.84 6.34
C ALA A 40 16.26 11.11 7.18
N ASP A 41 15.62 11.11 8.36
CA ASP A 41 15.63 12.26 9.27
C ASP A 41 15.63 11.78 10.73
N SER A 42 16.81 11.82 11.35
CA SER A 42 17.00 11.41 12.75
C SER A 42 16.37 12.38 13.78
N SER A 43 15.83 13.51 13.33
CA SER A 43 15.11 14.45 14.18
C SER A 43 13.63 14.14 14.31
N LEU A 44 13.11 13.16 13.56
CA LEU A 44 11.71 12.75 13.63
C LEU A 44 11.43 11.98 14.94
N GLU A 45 10.32 12.30 15.57
CA GLU A 45 9.76 11.51 16.67
C GLU A 45 8.66 10.58 16.13
N LEU A 46 8.98 9.29 15.98
CA LEU A 46 8.06 8.31 15.41
C LEU A 46 7.33 7.53 16.50
N LEU A 47 6.00 7.66 16.50
CA LEU A 47 5.08 6.88 17.30
C LEU A 47 4.44 5.82 16.41
N GLY A 48 4.69 4.56 16.67
CA GLY A 48 4.09 3.43 15.93
C GLY A 48 2.90 2.86 16.68
N LEU A 49 1.77 2.68 15.99
CA LEU A 49 0.57 2.00 16.51
C LEU A 49 0.27 0.76 15.68
N ASP A 50 0.15 -0.40 16.34
CA ASP A 50 -0.25 -1.66 15.70
C ASP A 50 -0.91 -2.59 16.72
N ASN A 51 -1.92 -3.35 16.28
CA ASN A 51 -2.61 -4.30 17.15
C ASN A 51 -1.96 -5.69 17.17
N LEU A 52 -0.94 -5.91 16.32
CA LEU A 52 -0.22 -7.17 16.15
C LEU A 52 -1.14 -8.34 15.76
N SER A 53 -2.22 -8.06 15.03
CA SER A 53 -3.14 -9.11 14.57
C SER A 53 -2.58 -9.96 13.45
N ARG A 54 -1.53 -9.48 12.76
CA ARG A 54 -0.86 -10.22 11.69
C ARG A 54 0.23 -11.12 12.29
N PRO A 55 0.16 -12.47 12.14
CA PRO A 55 1.21 -13.36 12.61
C PRO A 55 2.59 -12.94 12.07
N GLY A 56 3.59 -12.87 12.94
CA GLY A 56 4.97 -12.47 12.61
C GLY A 56 5.24 -10.96 12.73
N SER A 57 4.22 -10.12 12.91
CA SER A 57 4.39 -8.67 13.09
C SER A 57 5.06 -8.29 14.41
N GLU A 58 5.04 -9.17 15.42
CA GLU A 58 5.70 -8.98 16.70
C GLU A 58 7.21 -8.72 16.54
N ARG A 59 7.85 -9.38 15.56
CA ARG A 59 9.28 -9.19 15.25
C ARG A 59 9.57 -7.77 14.76
N ASN A 60 8.67 -7.23 13.93
CA ASN A 60 8.78 -5.86 13.44
C ASN A 60 8.58 -4.86 14.59
N ALA A 61 7.68 -5.13 15.53
CA ALA A 61 7.47 -4.29 16.70
C ALA A 61 8.72 -4.23 17.62
N GLU A 62 9.42 -5.34 17.79
CA GLU A 62 10.69 -5.37 18.52
C GLU A 62 11.77 -4.58 17.79
N ALA A 63 11.94 -4.81 16.48
CA ALA A 63 12.91 -4.08 15.66
C ALA A 63 12.62 -2.56 15.61
N LEU A 64 11.35 -2.13 15.62
CA LEU A 64 11.00 -0.70 15.69
C LEU A 64 11.50 -0.05 16.98
N ARG A 65 11.39 -0.72 18.13
CA ARG A 65 11.92 -0.21 19.40
C ARG A 65 13.44 -0.08 19.38
N GLU A 66 14.13 -1.07 18.80
CA GLU A 66 15.60 -1.03 18.62
C GLU A 66 16.04 0.12 17.71
N LEU A 67 15.20 0.51 16.74
CA LEU A 67 15.42 1.67 15.86
C LEU A 67 15.09 3.01 16.52
N GLY A 68 14.59 3.02 17.76
CA GLY A 68 14.27 4.24 18.50
C GLY A 68 12.83 4.74 18.29
N ALA A 69 11.95 3.98 17.64
CA ALA A 69 10.54 4.33 17.55
C ALA A 69 9.81 4.06 18.89
N ASN A 70 8.90 4.95 19.26
CA ASN A 70 7.96 4.71 20.34
C ASN A 70 6.84 3.79 19.86
N PHE A 71 6.84 2.54 20.27
CA PHE A 71 5.83 1.57 19.85
C PHE A 71 4.73 1.40 20.90
N VAL A 72 3.48 1.60 20.47
CA VAL A 72 2.26 1.35 21.26
C VAL A 72 1.48 0.20 20.64
N ARG A 73 1.15 -0.80 21.44
CA ARG A 73 0.20 -1.83 21.03
C ARG A 73 -1.21 -1.31 21.24
N GLY A 74 -1.96 -1.09 20.15
CA GLY A 74 -3.33 -0.60 20.19
C GLY A 74 -4.03 -0.83 18.87
N ASP A 75 -5.33 -0.61 18.83
CA ASP A 75 -6.19 -0.91 17.69
C ASP A 75 -6.89 0.36 17.19
N VAL A 76 -6.69 0.71 15.93
CA VAL A 76 -7.32 1.88 15.32
C VAL A 76 -8.86 1.83 15.35
N ARG A 77 -9.46 0.65 15.50
CA ARG A 77 -10.92 0.47 15.65
C ARG A 77 -11.45 0.98 16.98
N LEU A 78 -10.61 1.07 17.99
CA LEU A 78 -10.96 1.50 19.34
C LEU A 78 -10.61 2.98 19.51
N ALA A 79 -11.63 3.82 19.56
CA ALA A 79 -11.45 5.26 19.80
C ALA A 79 -10.62 5.52 21.06
N SER A 80 -10.82 4.74 22.13
CA SER A 80 -10.05 4.83 23.36
C SER A 80 -8.54 4.66 23.17
N ASP A 81 -8.12 3.77 22.27
CA ASP A 81 -6.70 3.52 22.01
C ASP A 81 -6.09 4.69 21.23
N VAL A 82 -6.85 5.25 20.27
CA VAL A 82 -6.40 6.41 19.47
C VAL A 82 -6.41 7.69 20.29
N ASP A 83 -7.43 7.91 21.12
CA ASP A 83 -7.57 9.11 21.97
C ASP A 83 -6.49 9.18 23.07
N ALA A 84 -6.02 8.00 23.53
CA ALA A 84 -4.96 7.91 24.55
C ALA A 84 -3.56 8.23 24.02
N LEU A 85 -3.38 8.35 22.68
CA LEU A 85 -2.07 8.68 22.10
C LEU A 85 -1.69 10.13 22.38
N PRO A 86 -0.38 10.43 22.51
CA PRO A 86 0.09 11.80 22.63
C PRO A 86 -0.20 12.64 21.38
N ASP A 87 -0.04 13.96 21.49
CA ASP A 87 -0.18 14.86 20.36
C ASP A 87 0.89 14.58 19.30
N VAL A 88 0.45 14.60 18.04
CA VAL A 88 1.29 14.40 16.85
C VAL A 88 1.02 15.50 15.84
N ASP A 89 1.98 15.75 14.96
CA ASP A 89 1.85 16.73 13.88
C ASP A 89 1.26 16.08 12.61
N TRP A 90 1.55 14.78 12.42
CA TRP A 90 1.08 14.02 11.27
C TRP A 90 0.68 12.60 11.63
N VAL A 91 -0.33 12.10 10.93
CA VAL A 91 -0.73 10.69 10.91
C VAL A 91 -0.43 10.11 9.54
N ILE A 92 0.32 9.01 9.47
CA ILE A 92 0.49 8.20 8.26
C ILE A 92 -0.28 6.90 8.47
N ASP A 93 -1.40 6.73 7.75
CA ASP A 93 -2.24 5.55 7.89
C ASP A 93 -1.85 4.45 6.91
N CYS A 94 -1.16 3.43 7.43
CA CYS A 94 -0.84 2.17 6.74
C CYS A 94 -1.67 1.00 7.27
N SER A 95 -2.59 1.24 8.21
CA SER A 95 -3.41 0.19 8.80
C SER A 95 -4.49 -0.27 7.83
N ALA A 96 -4.55 -1.56 7.56
CA ALA A 96 -5.61 -2.16 6.76
C ALA A 96 -5.64 -3.68 6.88
N ASN A 97 -6.81 -4.29 6.65
CA ASN A 97 -6.89 -5.64 6.10
C ASN A 97 -6.87 -5.52 4.57
N PRO A 98 -5.75 -5.81 3.90
CA PRO A 98 -5.56 -5.49 2.48
C PRO A 98 -6.01 -6.61 1.52
N SER A 99 -6.67 -7.66 1.99
CA SER A 99 -7.14 -8.75 1.13
C SER A 99 -8.36 -8.31 0.31
N VAL A 100 -8.28 -8.46 -1.01
CA VAL A 100 -9.39 -8.20 -1.94
C VAL A 100 -10.54 -9.18 -1.71
N LEU A 101 -10.26 -10.37 -1.16
CA LEU A 101 -11.24 -11.42 -0.87
C LEU A 101 -11.77 -11.35 0.57
N ALA A 102 -11.22 -10.47 1.42
CA ALA A 102 -11.70 -10.32 2.78
C ALA A 102 -13.20 -9.98 2.83
N GLY A 103 -13.92 -10.70 3.67
CA GLY A 103 -15.36 -10.55 3.83
C GLY A 103 -16.22 -11.26 2.78
N VAL A 104 -15.62 -11.88 1.74
CA VAL A 104 -16.34 -12.66 0.73
C VAL A 104 -15.87 -14.11 0.63
N ASP A 105 -14.68 -14.43 1.13
CA ASP A 105 -14.08 -15.77 1.13
C ASP A 105 -14.54 -16.69 2.28
N ARG A 106 -15.46 -16.22 3.13
CA ARG A 106 -15.95 -16.88 4.35
C ARG A 106 -14.88 -17.12 5.44
N GLN A 107 -13.66 -16.61 5.27
CA GLN A 107 -12.59 -16.70 6.27
C GLN A 107 -12.59 -15.50 7.22
N ALA A 108 -13.03 -14.34 6.74
CA ALA A 108 -13.15 -13.13 7.52
C ALA A 108 -14.56 -12.52 7.42
N SER A 109 -15.02 -11.86 8.47
CA SER A 109 -16.31 -11.13 8.47
C SER A 109 -16.17 -9.84 7.63
N SER A 110 -17.17 -9.58 6.77
CA SER A 110 -17.27 -8.31 6.04
C SER A 110 -17.36 -7.11 6.98
N ARG A 111 -18.05 -7.26 8.13
CA ARG A 111 -18.10 -6.24 9.19
C ARG A 111 -16.70 -5.97 9.72
N GLN A 112 -15.93 -7.00 10.05
CA GLN A 112 -14.57 -6.85 10.56
C GLN A 112 -13.64 -6.13 9.56
N LEU A 113 -13.79 -6.39 8.26
CA LEU A 113 -13.06 -5.65 7.22
C LEU A 113 -13.39 -4.15 7.27
N LEU A 114 -14.68 -3.80 7.33
CA LEU A 114 -15.12 -2.40 7.37
C LEU A 114 -14.71 -1.71 8.68
N GLU A 115 -14.75 -2.43 9.80
CA GLU A 115 -14.26 -1.91 11.09
C GLU A 115 -12.78 -1.59 11.04
N HIS A 116 -11.95 -2.48 10.48
CA HIS A 116 -10.52 -2.21 10.33
C HIS A 116 -10.22 -1.03 9.39
N ASN A 117 -10.80 -1.05 8.21
CA ASN A 117 -10.38 -0.14 7.16
C ASN A 117 -11.11 1.21 7.20
N LEU A 118 -12.40 1.22 7.52
CA LEU A 118 -13.21 2.44 7.49
C LEU A 118 -13.41 3.05 8.88
N LEU A 119 -13.84 2.26 9.89
CA LEU A 119 -13.97 2.78 11.25
C LEU A 119 -12.62 3.22 11.81
N GLY A 120 -11.54 2.46 11.53
CA GLY A 120 -10.19 2.89 11.87
C GLY A 120 -9.85 4.26 11.30
N THR A 121 -10.13 4.50 10.00
CA THR A 121 -9.92 5.82 9.39
C THR A 121 -10.76 6.91 10.06
N ILE A 122 -12.02 6.64 10.44
CA ILE A 122 -12.88 7.61 11.15
C ILE A 122 -12.24 8.01 12.49
N ASN A 123 -11.76 7.05 13.27
CA ASN A 123 -11.10 7.35 14.54
C ASN A 123 -9.82 8.19 14.37
N LEU A 124 -9.04 7.91 13.30
CA LEU A 124 -7.86 8.72 12.97
C LEU A 124 -8.23 10.14 12.51
N LEU A 125 -9.32 10.30 11.77
CA LEU A 125 -9.83 11.62 11.37
C LEU A 125 -10.28 12.45 12.58
N GLU A 126 -10.99 11.85 13.55
CA GLU A 126 -11.34 12.53 14.80
C GLU A 126 -10.09 12.91 15.62
N CYS A 127 -9.07 12.05 15.61
CA CYS A 127 -7.76 12.35 16.21
C CYS A 127 -7.09 13.55 15.51
N CYS A 128 -7.02 13.57 14.18
CA CYS A 128 -6.45 14.69 13.42
C CYS A 128 -7.20 15.99 13.67
N LYS A 129 -8.53 15.94 13.64
CA LYS A 129 -9.39 17.10 13.94
C LYS A 129 -9.13 17.65 15.35
N ALA A 130 -9.06 16.79 16.36
CA ALA A 130 -8.85 17.21 17.76
C ALA A 130 -7.45 17.83 17.99
N ARG A 131 -6.43 17.39 17.26
CA ARG A 131 -5.02 17.78 17.42
C ARG A 131 -4.53 18.76 16.35
N ASN A 132 -5.37 19.10 15.37
CA ASN A 132 -4.99 19.84 14.17
C ASN A 132 -3.78 19.21 13.44
N ALA A 133 -3.75 17.88 13.39
CA ALA A 133 -2.69 17.10 12.75
C ALA A 133 -3.03 16.83 11.28
N GLY A 134 -2.01 16.77 10.42
CA GLY A 134 -2.18 16.34 9.03
C GLY A 134 -2.38 14.82 8.91
N LEU A 135 -2.96 14.36 7.79
CA LEU A 135 -3.16 12.94 7.52
C LEU A 135 -2.67 12.54 6.14
N ILE A 136 -1.87 11.48 6.07
CA ILE A 136 -1.48 10.82 4.82
C ILE A 136 -2.04 9.40 4.81
N LEU A 137 -2.92 9.10 3.85
CA LEU A 137 -3.46 7.76 3.67
C LEU A 137 -2.64 7.00 2.63
N LEU A 138 -2.16 5.80 2.97
CA LEU A 138 -1.77 4.82 1.96
C LEU A 138 -3.04 4.11 1.46
N SER A 139 -3.53 4.55 0.31
CA SER A 139 -4.63 3.94 -0.41
C SER A 139 -4.12 2.90 -1.42
N THR A 140 -4.91 2.49 -2.37
CA THR A 140 -4.65 1.32 -3.20
C THR A 140 -5.18 1.49 -4.62
N SER A 141 -4.57 0.81 -5.58
CA SER A 141 -5.13 0.64 -6.94
C SER A 141 -6.48 -0.11 -6.95
N ARG A 142 -6.86 -0.75 -5.84
CA ARG A 142 -8.12 -1.51 -5.74
C ARG A 142 -9.36 -0.64 -5.55
N VAL A 143 -9.22 0.67 -5.47
CA VAL A 143 -10.33 1.63 -5.53
C VAL A 143 -10.92 1.76 -6.95
N TYR A 144 -10.18 1.33 -7.96
CA TYR A 144 -10.64 1.35 -9.35
C TYR A 144 -11.67 0.26 -9.65
N SER A 145 -12.62 0.59 -10.54
CA SER A 145 -13.72 -0.30 -10.96
C SER A 145 -13.18 -1.63 -11.47
N ALA A 146 -13.59 -2.72 -10.83
CA ALA A 146 -13.18 -4.06 -11.24
C ALA A 146 -13.78 -4.45 -12.60
N GLY A 147 -14.98 -3.95 -12.91
CA GLY A 147 -15.62 -4.17 -14.20
C GLY A 147 -14.85 -3.50 -15.34
N ASP A 148 -14.52 -2.22 -15.15
CA ASP A 148 -13.78 -1.45 -16.18
C ASP A 148 -12.35 -1.98 -16.34
N LEU A 149 -11.67 -2.35 -15.22
CA LEU A 149 -10.36 -3.03 -15.28
C LEU A 149 -10.40 -4.35 -16.04
N ALA A 150 -11.45 -5.15 -15.83
CA ALA A 150 -11.61 -6.43 -16.54
C ALA A 150 -11.98 -6.25 -18.02
N ALA A 151 -12.59 -5.11 -18.37
CA ALA A 151 -12.98 -4.76 -19.73
C ALA A 151 -11.83 -4.19 -20.59
N ILE A 152 -10.68 -3.85 -20.00
CA ILE A 152 -9.51 -3.38 -20.76
C ILE A 152 -9.12 -4.45 -21.79
N PRO A 153 -9.19 -4.15 -23.10
CA PRO A 153 -8.76 -5.10 -24.12
C PRO A 153 -7.26 -5.32 -24.03
N VAL A 154 -6.86 -6.57 -23.88
CA VAL A 154 -5.43 -6.94 -23.76
C VAL A 154 -5.04 -7.95 -24.81
N SER A 155 -3.80 -7.92 -25.24
CA SER A 155 -3.15 -8.94 -26.06
C SER A 155 -1.96 -9.53 -25.31
N GLU A 156 -1.60 -10.77 -25.63
CA GLU A 156 -0.38 -11.39 -25.11
C GLU A 156 0.84 -10.83 -25.87
N ARG A 157 1.81 -10.34 -25.11
CA ARG A 157 3.12 -9.88 -25.60
C ARG A 157 4.19 -10.23 -24.59
N ASP A 158 5.26 -10.85 -25.02
CA ASP A 158 6.41 -11.17 -24.15
C ASP A 158 5.99 -11.83 -22.81
N ASP A 159 5.18 -12.90 -22.88
CA ASP A 159 4.69 -13.64 -21.71
C ASP A 159 3.91 -12.80 -20.68
N GLN A 160 3.22 -11.76 -21.13
CA GLN A 160 2.35 -10.92 -20.29
C GLN A 160 1.19 -10.31 -21.10
N TYR A 161 0.14 -9.88 -20.41
CA TYR A 161 -0.88 -9.05 -21.03
C TYR A 161 -0.39 -7.61 -21.17
N ALA A 162 -0.70 -7.01 -22.32
CA ALA A 162 -0.54 -5.57 -22.55
C ALA A 162 -1.86 -5.02 -23.12
N PRO A 163 -2.26 -3.80 -22.77
CA PRO A 163 -3.39 -3.14 -23.40
C PRO A 163 -3.23 -3.10 -24.92
N ALA A 164 -4.34 -3.21 -25.66
CA ALA A 164 -4.33 -3.10 -27.11
C ALA A 164 -3.78 -1.71 -27.52
N GLU A 165 -2.99 -1.66 -28.62
CA GLU A 165 -2.28 -0.44 -29.03
C GLU A 165 -3.19 0.75 -29.28
N ASP A 166 -4.36 0.48 -29.86
CA ASP A 166 -5.34 1.52 -30.22
C ASP A 166 -6.36 1.78 -29.10
N PHE A 167 -6.19 1.12 -27.94
CA PHE A 167 -7.12 1.31 -26.84
C PHE A 167 -6.84 2.61 -26.11
N SER A 168 -7.81 3.51 -26.13
CA SER A 168 -7.82 4.75 -25.37
C SER A 168 -9.18 4.88 -24.69
N ASP A 169 -9.18 4.93 -23.38
CA ASP A 169 -10.38 5.17 -22.58
C ASP A 169 -10.01 6.07 -21.40
N ARG A 170 -11.03 6.60 -20.73
CA ARG A 170 -10.84 7.51 -19.59
C ARG A 170 -9.92 6.88 -18.55
N GLY A 171 -8.85 7.59 -18.23
CA GLY A 171 -7.89 7.16 -17.21
C GLY A 171 -6.97 6.01 -17.62
N VAL A 172 -6.98 5.56 -18.88
CA VAL A 172 -5.97 4.63 -19.40
C VAL A 172 -5.00 5.38 -20.29
N THR A 173 -3.72 5.30 -19.95
CA THR A 173 -2.63 5.96 -20.69
C THR A 173 -1.61 4.93 -21.16
N SER A 174 -0.68 5.31 -22.02
CA SER A 174 0.46 4.45 -22.40
C SER A 174 1.39 4.11 -21.22
N ARG A 175 1.28 4.83 -20.09
CA ARG A 175 2.09 4.65 -18.89
C ARG A 175 1.36 3.88 -17.79
N GLY A 176 0.04 3.73 -17.87
CA GLY A 176 -0.71 3.06 -16.81
C GLY A 176 -2.12 3.61 -16.62
N LEU A 177 -2.71 3.28 -15.49
CA LEU A 177 -3.98 3.81 -15.00
C LEU A 177 -3.72 5.15 -14.30
N ALA A 178 -4.36 6.21 -14.80
CA ALA A 178 -4.31 7.54 -14.21
C ALA A 178 -5.39 7.71 -13.12
N GLU A 179 -5.33 8.79 -12.35
CA GLU A 179 -6.21 9.03 -11.20
C GLU A 179 -7.69 9.24 -11.57
N ASP A 180 -7.98 9.56 -12.81
CA ASP A 180 -9.33 9.72 -13.35
C ASP A 180 -9.94 8.44 -13.92
N PHE A 181 -9.23 7.28 -13.83
CA PHE A 181 -9.83 5.98 -14.12
C PHE A 181 -11.03 5.72 -13.20
N PRO A 182 -12.13 5.13 -13.71
CA PRO A 182 -13.37 4.98 -12.94
C PRO A 182 -13.18 4.25 -11.58
N THR A 183 -13.85 4.78 -10.55
CA THR A 183 -13.93 4.19 -9.21
C THR A 183 -15.35 3.70 -8.89
N THR A 184 -16.18 3.47 -9.90
CA THR A 184 -17.56 3.01 -9.79
C THR A 184 -17.63 1.53 -9.39
N ALA A 185 -18.61 1.17 -8.56
CA ALA A 185 -18.84 -0.22 -8.19
C ALA A 185 -19.30 -1.06 -9.42
N PRO A 186 -18.95 -2.37 -9.45
CA PRO A 186 -18.33 -3.14 -8.37
C PRO A 186 -16.79 -2.97 -8.32
N ILE A 187 -16.24 -2.82 -7.10
CA ILE A 187 -14.78 -2.73 -6.87
C ILE A 187 -14.34 -3.80 -5.87
N SER A 188 -14.74 -4.28 -5.00
CA SER A 188 -14.53 -5.21 -3.89
C SER A 188 -14.88 -4.52 -2.57
N LEU A 189 -15.17 -5.27 -1.52
CA LEU A 189 -15.41 -4.68 -0.21
C LEU A 189 -14.17 -3.95 0.33
N TYR A 190 -12.98 -4.50 0.07
CA TYR A 190 -11.72 -3.84 0.39
C TYR A 190 -11.56 -2.50 -0.36
N GLY A 191 -11.73 -2.52 -1.68
CA GLY A 191 -11.65 -1.29 -2.49
C GLY A 191 -12.69 -0.25 -2.07
N ALA A 192 -13.93 -0.70 -1.80
CA ALA A 192 -15.01 0.16 -1.33
C ALA A 192 -14.71 0.81 0.03
N SER A 193 -14.12 0.06 0.98
CA SER A 193 -13.72 0.61 2.28
C SER A 193 -12.64 1.69 2.11
N LYS A 194 -11.63 1.46 1.27
CA LYS A 194 -10.57 2.44 1.02
C LYS A 194 -11.09 3.67 0.26
N LEU A 195 -11.97 3.49 -0.74
CA LEU A 195 -12.58 4.61 -1.46
C LEU A 195 -13.47 5.48 -0.55
N ALA A 196 -14.23 4.84 0.35
CA ALA A 196 -15.00 5.56 1.36
C ALA A 196 -14.09 6.34 2.33
N SER A 197 -12.95 5.75 2.74
CA SER A 197 -11.93 6.44 3.53
C SER A 197 -11.37 7.66 2.78
N GLU A 198 -11.02 7.53 1.48
CA GLU A 198 -10.56 8.66 0.67
C GLU A 198 -11.57 9.81 0.65
N THR A 199 -12.84 9.49 0.43
CA THR A 199 -13.92 10.49 0.41
C THR A 199 -14.06 11.20 1.76
N LEU A 200 -14.10 10.44 2.88
CA LEU A 200 -14.20 11.04 4.21
C LEU A 200 -12.99 11.90 4.54
N ILE A 201 -11.78 11.49 4.18
CA ILE A 201 -10.56 12.28 4.41
C ILE A 201 -10.65 13.64 3.72
N LEU A 202 -11.11 13.69 2.46
CA LEU A 202 -11.26 14.94 1.73
C LEU A 202 -12.34 15.85 2.34
N GLU A 203 -13.48 15.28 2.75
CA GLU A 203 -14.57 16.02 3.41
C GLU A 203 -14.14 16.58 4.79
N TYR A 204 -13.40 15.77 5.58
CA TYR A 204 -12.87 16.25 6.86
C TYR A 204 -11.83 17.35 6.69
N ALA A 205 -10.94 17.22 5.70
CA ALA A 205 -9.95 18.24 5.39
C ALA A 205 -10.61 19.58 5.03
N GLU A 206 -11.65 19.55 4.20
CA GLU A 206 -12.42 20.75 3.83
C GLU A 206 -13.18 21.32 5.03
N ALA A 207 -13.86 20.46 5.81
CA ALA A 207 -14.71 20.90 6.92
C ALA A 207 -13.93 21.42 8.14
N PHE A 208 -12.73 20.91 8.39
CA PHE A 208 -11.96 21.16 9.62
C PHE A 208 -10.58 21.77 9.38
N ASP A 209 -10.23 22.13 8.14
CA ASP A 209 -9.03 22.85 7.72
C ASP A 209 -7.69 22.23 8.21
N PHE A 210 -7.48 20.92 7.97
CA PHE A 210 -6.18 20.28 8.17
C PHE A 210 -5.64 19.63 6.90
N PRO A 211 -4.30 19.54 6.73
CA PRO A 211 -3.72 19.05 5.48
C PRO A 211 -3.88 17.53 5.35
N VAL A 212 -4.18 17.09 4.11
CA VAL A 212 -4.32 15.66 3.81
C VAL A 212 -3.67 15.31 2.48
N TRP A 213 -3.17 14.05 2.39
CA TRP A 213 -2.69 13.46 1.14
C TRP A 213 -3.18 12.02 1.04
N ILE A 214 -3.57 11.60 -0.15
CA ILE A 214 -4.06 10.26 -0.47
C ILE A 214 -3.17 9.67 -1.55
N ASN A 215 -2.42 8.63 -1.18
CA ASN A 215 -1.46 7.96 -2.04
C ASN A 215 -2.02 6.58 -2.44
N ARG A 216 -2.59 6.47 -3.66
CA ARG A 216 -3.08 5.21 -4.24
C ARG A 216 -1.89 4.38 -4.73
N CYS A 217 -1.45 3.46 -3.91
CA CYS A 217 -0.29 2.62 -4.23
C CYS A 217 -0.65 1.47 -5.17
N GLY A 218 0.26 1.16 -6.10
CA GLY A 218 0.33 -0.09 -6.84
C GLY A 218 0.64 -1.27 -5.91
N VAL A 219 1.15 -2.37 -6.45
CA VAL A 219 1.48 -3.53 -5.61
C VAL A 219 2.77 -3.28 -4.84
N LEU A 220 2.64 -3.03 -3.52
CA LEU A 220 3.80 -2.93 -2.64
C LEU A 220 4.50 -4.28 -2.52
N ALA A 221 5.82 -4.31 -2.74
CA ALA A 221 6.64 -5.52 -2.72
C ALA A 221 8.04 -5.24 -2.15
N GLY A 222 8.63 -6.23 -1.47
CA GLY A 222 9.96 -6.16 -0.86
C GLY A 222 10.19 -7.27 0.15
N ALA A 223 11.39 -7.32 0.71
CA ALA A 223 11.76 -8.28 1.75
C ALA A 223 10.90 -8.14 3.01
N GLY A 224 10.62 -9.27 3.66
CA GLY A 224 9.79 -9.30 4.88
C GLY A 224 8.30 -9.11 4.65
N GLN A 225 7.83 -9.05 3.39
CA GLN A 225 6.40 -9.03 3.11
C GLN A 225 5.73 -10.33 3.53
N PHE A 226 4.60 -10.22 4.27
CA PHE A 226 3.77 -11.35 4.66
C PHE A 226 2.99 -11.87 3.45
N GLY A 227 3.53 -12.90 2.77
CA GLY A 227 2.97 -13.42 1.52
C GLY A 227 1.88 -14.45 1.76
N LYS A 228 0.73 -14.27 1.08
CA LYS A 228 -0.36 -15.25 0.94
C LYS A 228 -0.75 -15.37 -0.52
N ALA A 229 -1.45 -16.43 -0.87
CA ALA A 229 -1.90 -16.65 -2.26
C ALA A 229 -2.76 -15.49 -2.82
N ASP A 230 -3.47 -14.77 -1.97
CA ASP A 230 -4.34 -13.64 -2.31
C ASP A 230 -3.74 -12.26 -2.00
N GLN A 231 -2.59 -12.23 -1.30
CA GLN A 231 -1.95 -10.99 -0.85
C GLN A 231 -0.43 -11.13 -0.82
N GLY A 232 0.30 -10.12 -1.34
CA GLY A 232 1.77 -10.15 -1.37
C GLY A 232 2.30 -11.18 -2.36
N VAL A 233 1.79 -11.16 -3.58
CA VAL A 233 2.03 -12.17 -4.61
C VAL A 233 3.51 -12.39 -4.92
N PHE A 234 4.34 -11.32 -4.94
CA PHE A 234 5.77 -11.44 -5.21
C PHE A 234 6.48 -12.25 -4.10
N SER A 235 6.26 -11.89 -2.84
CA SER A 235 6.82 -12.61 -1.70
C SER A 235 6.32 -14.06 -1.65
N PHE A 236 5.00 -14.27 -1.81
CA PHE A 236 4.42 -15.62 -1.83
C PHE A 236 5.03 -16.49 -2.93
N TRP A 237 5.21 -15.94 -4.15
CA TRP A 237 5.70 -16.69 -5.30
C TRP A 237 7.18 -17.07 -5.12
N ILE A 238 8.02 -16.11 -4.77
CA ILE A 238 9.47 -16.30 -4.60
C ILE A 238 9.77 -17.28 -3.45
N HIS A 239 9.17 -17.09 -2.28
CA HIS A 239 9.32 -18.02 -1.16
C HIS A 239 8.82 -19.43 -1.51
N SER A 240 7.72 -19.57 -2.25
CA SER A 240 7.21 -20.87 -2.69
C SER A 240 8.18 -21.56 -3.64
N PHE A 241 8.81 -20.83 -4.57
CA PHE A 241 9.87 -21.39 -5.43
C PHE A 241 11.08 -21.85 -4.61
N ARG A 242 11.54 -21.03 -3.66
CA ARG A 242 12.67 -21.37 -2.78
C ARG A 242 12.38 -22.62 -1.93
N GLU A 243 11.15 -22.77 -1.45
CA GLU A 243 10.71 -23.91 -0.62
C GLU A 243 10.20 -25.10 -1.45
N LYS A 244 10.23 -25.05 -2.80
CA LYS A 244 9.69 -26.08 -3.69
C LYS A 244 8.21 -26.40 -3.43
N ARG A 245 7.43 -25.40 -3.02
CA ARG A 245 5.98 -25.54 -2.84
C ARG A 245 5.27 -25.45 -4.17
N PRO A 246 4.30 -26.32 -4.49
CA PRO A 246 3.57 -26.26 -5.72
C PRO A 246 2.74 -24.97 -5.81
N LEU A 247 2.69 -24.38 -6.99
CA LEU A 247 1.99 -23.13 -7.28
C LEU A 247 0.94 -23.35 -8.37
N ARG A 248 -0.03 -22.42 -8.47
CA ARG A 248 -1.09 -22.46 -9.45
C ARG A 248 -1.31 -21.07 -10.06
N TYR A 249 -1.37 -21.01 -11.39
CA TYR A 249 -1.95 -19.84 -12.05
C TYR A 249 -3.46 -19.92 -11.96
N ILE A 250 -4.09 -18.93 -11.33
CA ILE A 250 -5.54 -18.83 -11.13
C ILE A 250 -6.06 -17.61 -11.88
N GLY A 251 -7.24 -17.72 -12.47
CA GLY A 251 -7.83 -16.67 -13.32
C GLY A 251 -7.29 -16.68 -14.75
N PHE A 252 -8.04 -16.08 -15.68
CA PHE A 252 -7.70 -15.96 -17.10
C PHE A 252 -7.24 -17.29 -17.74
N GLY A 253 -7.98 -18.38 -17.47
CA GLY A 253 -7.68 -19.71 -17.99
C GLY A 253 -6.39 -20.33 -17.47
N GLY A 254 -5.84 -19.81 -16.36
CA GLY A 254 -4.59 -20.32 -15.79
C GLY A 254 -3.36 -19.98 -16.62
N SER A 255 -3.41 -18.87 -17.38
CA SER A 255 -2.31 -18.45 -18.25
C SER A 255 -1.11 -17.87 -17.51
N GLY A 256 -1.33 -17.26 -16.33
CA GLY A 256 -0.30 -16.55 -15.58
C GLY A 256 0.13 -15.22 -16.22
N LEU A 257 -0.62 -14.71 -17.19
CA LEU A 257 -0.29 -13.51 -17.98
C LEU A 257 -0.72 -12.20 -17.33
N GLN A 258 -1.50 -12.25 -16.22
CA GLN A 258 -1.96 -11.05 -15.53
C GLN A 258 -0.79 -10.21 -15.05
N VAL A 259 -0.85 -8.89 -15.32
CA VAL A 259 0.24 -7.95 -15.04
C VAL A 259 -0.05 -7.08 -13.83
N ARG A 260 0.97 -6.89 -13.01
CA ARG A 260 1.03 -5.92 -11.90
C ARG A 260 2.37 -5.21 -11.91
N ASP A 261 2.38 -3.96 -11.49
CA ASP A 261 3.61 -3.22 -11.25
C ASP A 261 4.02 -3.31 -9.77
N ALA A 262 5.29 -3.58 -9.54
CA ALA A 262 5.87 -3.65 -8.20
C ALA A 262 6.41 -2.29 -7.77
N LEU A 263 6.03 -1.85 -6.55
CA LEU A 263 6.54 -0.63 -5.91
C LEU A 263 7.19 -1.01 -4.58
N HIS A 264 8.46 -0.61 -4.39
CA HIS A 264 9.08 -0.78 -3.07
C HIS A 264 8.62 0.32 -2.11
N PRO A 265 8.15 -0.01 -0.88
CA PRO A 265 7.67 1.01 0.06
C PRO A 265 8.71 2.08 0.41
N ARG A 266 10.02 1.77 0.35
CA ARG A 266 11.10 2.75 0.61
C ARG A 266 11.04 3.96 -0.34
N ASP A 267 10.56 3.76 -1.57
CA ASP A 267 10.47 4.82 -2.57
C ASP A 267 9.42 5.88 -2.22
N LEU A 268 8.50 5.56 -1.29
CA LEU A 268 7.50 6.51 -0.80
C LEU A 268 8.07 7.51 0.21
N VAL A 269 9.15 7.16 0.92
CA VAL A 269 9.69 7.95 2.03
C VAL A 269 10.01 9.40 1.63
N PRO A 270 10.72 9.68 0.52
CA PRO A 270 10.99 11.06 0.11
C PRO A 270 9.72 11.86 -0.18
N LEU A 271 8.69 11.22 -0.75
CA LEU A 271 7.41 11.88 -1.01
C LEU A 271 6.67 12.20 0.27
N LEU A 272 6.58 11.26 1.21
CA LEU A 272 5.90 11.45 2.49
C LEU A 272 6.53 12.60 3.27
N LEU A 273 7.87 12.69 3.31
CA LEU A 273 8.58 13.79 3.94
C LEU A 273 8.22 15.14 3.32
N ARG A 274 8.22 15.23 1.98
CA ARG A 274 7.82 16.47 1.30
C ARG A 274 6.35 16.81 1.53
N GLN A 275 5.45 15.83 1.52
CA GLN A 275 4.02 16.05 1.78
C GLN A 275 3.79 16.63 3.18
N MET A 276 4.59 16.22 4.18
CA MET A 276 4.53 16.76 5.54
C MET A 276 5.18 18.15 5.65
N GLN A 277 6.26 18.39 4.92
CA GLN A 277 7.00 19.68 4.95
C GLN A 277 6.29 20.77 4.14
N GLU A 278 5.49 20.40 3.13
CA GLU A 278 4.78 21.33 2.24
C GLU A 278 3.24 21.10 2.31
N PRO A 279 2.62 21.25 3.49
CA PRO A 279 1.19 20.93 3.69
C PRO A 279 0.25 21.78 2.84
N ASP A 280 0.63 23.04 2.59
CA ASP A 280 -0.16 24.03 1.85
C ASP A 280 0.09 24.00 0.34
N ARG A 281 0.89 23.03 -0.15
CA ARG A 281 1.17 22.92 -1.58
C ARG A 281 -0.12 22.83 -2.39
N GLN A 282 -0.26 23.73 -3.37
CA GLN A 282 -1.39 23.75 -4.29
C GLN A 282 -1.27 22.59 -5.27
N ALA A 283 -1.78 21.43 -4.88
CA ALA A 283 -1.73 20.20 -5.64
C ALA A 283 -2.98 19.35 -5.41
N LEU A 284 -3.25 18.45 -6.36
CA LEU A 284 -4.29 17.46 -6.18
C LEU A 284 -3.95 16.55 -5.01
N ARG A 285 -4.90 16.34 -4.12
CA ARG A 285 -4.71 15.56 -2.90
C ARG A 285 -4.61 14.06 -3.12
N VAL A 286 -5.03 13.57 -4.30
CA VAL A 286 -5.00 12.15 -4.65
C VAL A 286 -3.95 11.91 -5.72
N LEU A 287 -3.04 10.97 -5.48
CA LEU A 287 -1.93 10.60 -6.36
C LEU A 287 -1.87 9.10 -6.58
N ASN A 288 -1.60 8.69 -7.80
CA ASN A 288 -1.22 7.33 -8.13
C ASN A 288 0.28 7.13 -7.94
N LEU A 289 0.66 6.12 -7.17
CA LEU A 289 2.05 5.77 -6.90
C LEU A 289 2.28 4.29 -7.24
N GLY A 290 3.04 4.05 -8.29
CA GLY A 290 3.35 2.69 -8.75
C GLY A 290 4.77 2.58 -9.29
N GLY A 291 5.18 1.35 -9.55
CA GLY A 291 6.44 1.06 -10.24
C GLY A 291 6.37 1.35 -11.74
N GLY A 292 5.16 1.58 -12.26
CA GLY A 292 4.90 1.86 -13.65
C GLY A 292 5.25 0.71 -14.60
N THR A 293 5.32 1.00 -15.89
CA THR A 293 5.60 -0.02 -16.92
C THR A 293 6.98 -0.65 -16.80
N ALA A 294 7.95 0.05 -16.22
CA ALA A 294 9.31 -0.47 -16.01
C ALA A 294 9.36 -1.59 -14.95
N ASN A 295 8.48 -1.53 -13.95
CA ASN A 295 8.37 -2.53 -12.90
C ASN A 295 7.15 -3.46 -13.07
N ALA A 296 6.53 -3.45 -14.25
CA ALA A 296 5.39 -4.30 -14.57
C ALA A 296 5.85 -5.71 -14.96
N THR A 297 5.20 -6.73 -14.39
CA THR A 297 5.49 -8.13 -14.70
C THR A 297 4.27 -9.02 -14.54
N SER A 298 4.27 -10.15 -15.25
CA SER A 298 3.28 -11.21 -15.11
C SER A 298 3.74 -12.31 -14.16
N LEU A 299 2.81 -13.16 -13.70
CA LEU A 299 3.17 -14.36 -12.95
C LEU A 299 4.02 -15.34 -13.78
N ARG A 300 3.82 -15.40 -15.10
CA ARG A 300 4.62 -16.23 -16.00
C ARG A 300 6.08 -15.75 -16.03
N LYS A 301 6.32 -14.45 -16.23
CA LYS A 301 7.67 -13.87 -16.17
C LYS A 301 8.29 -14.04 -14.79
N LEU A 302 7.53 -13.80 -13.72
CA LEU A 302 8.00 -14.01 -12.35
C LEU A 302 8.40 -15.48 -12.11
N SER A 303 7.64 -16.44 -12.64
CA SER A 303 7.99 -17.86 -12.57
C SER A 303 9.30 -18.17 -13.30
N ALA A 304 9.47 -17.64 -14.50
CA ALA A 304 10.71 -17.81 -15.27
C ALA A 304 11.93 -17.20 -14.53
N TRP A 305 11.76 -16.04 -13.94
CA TRP A 305 12.79 -15.42 -13.09
C TRP A 305 13.12 -16.31 -11.88
N CYS A 306 12.09 -16.81 -11.17
CA CYS A 306 12.29 -17.72 -10.03
C CYS A 306 12.94 -19.03 -10.43
N GLU A 307 12.60 -19.59 -11.58
CA GLU A 307 13.21 -20.82 -12.09
C GLU A 307 14.70 -20.62 -12.37
N LYS A 308 15.08 -19.48 -12.96
CA LYS A 308 16.49 -19.12 -13.17
C LYS A 308 17.23 -18.98 -11.83
N ARG A 309 16.60 -18.40 -10.81
CA ARG A 309 17.20 -18.10 -9.49
C ARG A 309 17.30 -19.30 -8.57
N PHE A 310 16.26 -20.17 -8.55
CA PHE A 310 16.11 -21.28 -7.60
C PHE A 310 16.01 -22.66 -8.25
N GLY A 311 16.03 -22.74 -9.58
CA GLY A 311 15.74 -23.98 -10.33
C GLY A 311 14.25 -24.30 -10.43
N PRO A 312 13.90 -25.39 -11.12
CA PRO A 312 12.49 -25.69 -11.48
C PRO A 312 11.59 -25.89 -10.27
N ASN A 313 10.33 -25.51 -10.43
CA ASN A 313 9.25 -25.76 -9.48
C ASN A 313 7.97 -26.16 -10.21
N GLN A 314 7.06 -26.84 -9.51
CA GLN A 314 5.76 -27.21 -10.06
C GLN A 314 4.84 -25.98 -10.06
N VAL A 315 4.50 -25.48 -11.26
CA VAL A 315 3.48 -24.43 -11.47
C VAL A 315 2.45 -24.96 -12.44
N VAL A 316 1.20 -25.09 -12.02
CA VAL A 316 0.13 -25.65 -12.85
C VAL A 316 -0.94 -24.63 -13.19
N SER A 317 -1.52 -24.73 -14.38
CA SER A 317 -2.67 -23.93 -14.78
C SER A 317 -3.95 -24.38 -14.06
N SER A 318 -4.82 -23.43 -13.71
CA SER A 318 -6.10 -23.68 -13.07
C SER A 318 -7.22 -22.95 -13.80
N ASN A 319 -8.32 -23.63 -14.04
CA ASN A 319 -9.54 -23.04 -14.60
C ASN A 319 -10.37 -22.29 -13.55
N GLU A 320 -9.89 -22.23 -12.31
CA GLU A 320 -10.56 -21.50 -11.21
C GLU A 320 -10.62 -20.01 -11.52
N LYS A 321 -11.80 -19.41 -11.34
CA LYS A 321 -11.99 -17.97 -11.49
C LYS A 321 -11.59 -17.27 -10.21
N ARG A 322 -10.89 -16.14 -10.34
CA ARG A 322 -10.56 -15.27 -9.21
C ARG A 322 -11.51 -14.07 -9.23
N PRO A 323 -12.31 -13.85 -8.17
CA PRO A 323 -13.15 -12.66 -8.07
C PRO A 323 -12.31 -11.35 -8.11
N TYR A 324 -12.87 -10.32 -8.73
CA TYR A 324 -12.25 -9.00 -8.86
C TYR A 324 -10.86 -9.00 -9.49
N ASP A 325 -10.55 -10.02 -10.30
CA ASP A 325 -9.27 -10.07 -11.02
C ASP A 325 -9.32 -9.18 -12.26
N ALA A 326 -8.16 -8.65 -12.63
CA ALA A 326 -7.99 -7.82 -13.81
C ALA A 326 -6.78 -8.29 -14.62
N PRO A 327 -6.83 -8.23 -15.96
CA PRO A 327 -5.73 -8.69 -16.79
C PRO A 327 -4.48 -7.80 -16.63
N TRP A 328 -4.69 -6.52 -16.38
CA TRP A 328 -3.61 -5.54 -16.33
C TRP A 328 -3.93 -4.43 -15.33
N ILE A 329 -3.04 -4.21 -14.38
CA ILE A 329 -3.05 -3.07 -13.44
C ILE A 329 -1.61 -2.58 -13.32
N VAL A 330 -1.35 -1.44 -13.92
CA VAL A 330 -0.10 -0.68 -13.84
C VAL A 330 -0.45 0.77 -13.57
N MET A 331 0.17 1.40 -12.59
CA MET A 331 -0.18 2.75 -12.18
C MET A 331 0.57 3.79 -13.01
N ASP A 332 -0.14 4.80 -13.52
CA ASP A 332 0.49 6.00 -14.10
C ASP A 332 0.76 7.02 -12.99
N SER A 333 2.02 7.20 -12.64
CA SER A 333 2.46 8.14 -11.60
C SER A 333 2.92 9.48 -12.17
N SER A 334 2.50 9.84 -13.40
CA SER A 334 2.93 11.09 -14.06
C SER A 334 2.58 12.33 -13.27
N ARG A 335 1.40 12.33 -12.61
CA ARG A 335 0.98 13.45 -11.75
C ARG A 335 1.90 13.59 -10.53
N ALA A 336 2.31 12.51 -9.89
CA ALA A 336 3.28 12.56 -8.81
C ALA A 336 4.65 13.07 -9.30
N LYS A 337 5.05 12.71 -10.53
CA LYS A 337 6.26 13.23 -11.16
C LYS A 337 6.16 14.73 -11.42
N GLU A 338 5.05 15.21 -11.98
CA GLU A 338 4.85 16.62 -12.31
C GLU A 338 4.80 17.51 -11.07
N VAL A 339 4.07 17.06 -10.04
CA VAL A 339 3.81 17.89 -8.85
C VAL A 339 4.93 17.78 -7.82
N TRP A 340 5.49 16.59 -7.62
CA TRP A 340 6.44 16.30 -6.55
C TRP A 340 7.83 15.91 -7.04
N ASP A 341 8.07 15.85 -8.36
CA ASP A 341 9.28 15.27 -8.97
C ASP A 341 9.55 13.84 -8.43
N TRP A 342 8.47 13.10 -8.11
CA TRP A 342 8.56 11.77 -7.56
C TRP A 342 8.45 10.70 -8.66
N ARG A 343 9.24 9.66 -8.50
CA ARG A 343 9.15 8.41 -9.28
C ARG A 343 9.62 7.23 -8.43
N ALA A 344 9.23 6.01 -8.79
CA ALA A 344 9.83 4.81 -8.21
C ALA A 344 11.29 4.70 -8.66
N GLU A 345 12.20 4.52 -7.71
CA GLU A 345 13.65 4.42 -7.94
C GLU A 345 14.14 2.96 -7.89
N THR A 346 13.46 2.10 -7.10
CA THR A 346 13.84 0.70 -6.95
C THR A 346 13.33 -0.10 -8.14
N SER A 347 14.25 -0.71 -8.91
CA SER A 347 13.89 -1.51 -10.08
C SER A 347 13.20 -2.82 -9.67
N LEU A 348 12.41 -3.39 -10.60
CA LEU A 348 11.80 -4.71 -10.40
C LEU A 348 12.83 -5.76 -10.02
N GLU A 349 13.98 -5.82 -10.73
CA GLU A 349 15.05 -6.78 -10.44
C GLU A 349 15.57 -6.63 -9.01
N ALA A 350 15.80 -5.40 -8.55
CA ALA A 350 16.25 -5.16 -7.17
C ALA A 350 15.21 -5.60 -6.13
N ILE A 351 13.92 -5.39 -6.40
CA ILE A 351 12.82 -5.86 -5.54
C ILE A 351 12.80 -7.38 -5.47
N LEU A 352 12.92 -8.06 -6.62
CA LEU A 352 12.86 -9.52 -6.68
C LEU A 352 14.08 -10.16 -6.00
N GLU A 353 15.29 -9.63 -6.21
CA GLU A 353 16.51 -10.12 -5.53
C GLU A 353 16.45 -9.90 -4.02
N GLU A 354 15.98 -8.74 -3.56
CA GLU A 354 15.80 -8.48 -2.13
C GLU A 354 14.83 -9.48 -1.46
N ILE A 355 13.74 -9.84 -2.15
CA ILE A 355 12.80 -10.86 -1.65
C ILE A 355 13.46 -12.25 -1.70
N ALA A 356 14.27 -12.55 -2.72
CA ALA A 356 14.96 -13.82 -2.86
C ALA A 356 15.99 -14.03 -1.76
N ASP A 357 16.83 -13.03 -1.48
CA ASP A 357 17.80 -13.07 -0.39
C ASP A 357 17.10 -13.25 0.98
N HIS A 358 15.95 -12.57 1.16
CA HIS A 358 15.12 -12.79 2.34
C HIS A 358 14.60 -14.22 2.41
N ALA A 359 14.16 -14.81 1.29
CA ALA A 359 13.69 -16.19 1.27
C ALA A 359 14.78 -17.21 1.56
N GLU A 360 16.03 -16.93 1.20
CA GLU A 360 17.18 -17.77 1.54
C GLU A 360 17.55 -17.71 3.02
N THR A 361 17.47 -16.53 3.62
CA THR A 361 17.83 -16.29 5.03
C THR A 361 16.72 -16.60 6.02
N HIS A 362 15.44 -16.64 5.57
CA HIS A 362 14.27 -16.87 6.40
C HIS A 362 13.45 -18.07 5.90
N PRO A 363 13.96 -19.30 6.04
CA PRO A 363 13.22 -20.50 5.67
C PRO A 363 11.93 -20.60 6.49
N ASN A 364 10.86 -21.14 5.88
CA ASN A 364 9.51 -21.26 6.47
C ASN A 364 8.81 -19.91 6.75
N TRP A 365 9.27 -18.81 6.15
CA TRP A 365 8.64 -17.49 6.33
C TRP A 365 7.12 -17.52 6.11
N LEU A 366 6.66 -18.13 5.01
CA LEU A 366 5.24 -18.22 4.71
C LEU A 366 4.43 -19.00 5.78
N ARG A 367 5.03 -19.98 6.45
CA ARG A 367 4.35 -20.73 7.51
C ARG A 367 4.26 -19.94 8.82
N GLN A 368 5.19 -19.03 9.05
CA GLN A 368 5.25 -18.20 10.25
C GLN A 368 4.38 -16.95 10.16
N THR A 369 3.91 -16.61 8.96
CA THR A 369 3.22 -15.36 8.67
C THR A 369 1.82 -15.57 8.05
N THR A 370 1.38 -16.81 7.93
CA THR A 370 0.01 -17.23 7.58
C THR A 370 -0.69 -17.85 8.79
#